data_870db29454cf9eca9fb1e05814431741
#
_entry.id   870db29454cf9eca9fb1e05814431741
#
_cell.length_a   1.000
_cell.length_b   1.000
_cell.length_c   1.000
_cell.angle_alpha   90.00
_cell.angle_beta   90.00
_cell.angle_gamma   90.00
#
_symmetry.space_group_name_H-M   'P 1'
#
loop_
_entity.id
_entity.type
_entity.pdbx_description
1 polymer ?
#
loop_
_entity_poly.entity_id
_entity_poly.type
_entity_poly.pdbx_seq_one_letter_code
_entity_poly.pdbx_strand_id
1 'polypeptide(L)'
;DSSTSRGLGDVYKRQEQKVTDLNAMKKMQEYSSDDCQAKLEEWIAAAEKERDYANDNMQKLYNSYIGNCDTYLNKVNLALTDVGSKGQSLALTKNRMSNEQETMEELKSKNEDRELSDIILEYTAAYTAYQSSLQAASKVNQVTLLSYL
;
A
#
# COMPACT_ATOMS: atom_id res chain seq x y z
N ASP A 1 -28.48 5.76 -2.35
CA ASP A 1 -28.59 5.57 -3.81
C ASP A 1 -29.18 4.21 -4.24
N SER A 2 -29.30 3.27 -3.33
CA SER A 2 -30.05 2.03 -3.55
C SER A 2 -31.56 2.29 -3.84
N SER A 3 -32.10 3.39 -3.35
CA SER A 3 -33.48 3.81 -3.60
C SER A 3 -33.73 4.24 -5.05
N THR A 4 -32.74 4.87 -5.70
CA THR A 4 -32.85 5.38 -7.08
C THR A 4 -32.85 4.24 -8.10
N SER A 5 -31.98 3.24 -7.93
CA SER A 5 -31.93 2.08 -8.84
C SER A 5 -33.15 1.18 -8.69
N ARG A 6 -33.65 1.00 -7.47
CA ARG A 6 -34.90 0.27 -7.19
C ARG A 6 -36.12 0.99 -7.78
N GLY A 7 -36.17 2.34 -7.65
CA GLY A 7 -37.20 3.16 -8.24
C GLY A 7 -37.26 3.08 -9.78
N LEU A 8 -36.10 3.10 -10.45
CA LEU A 8 -36.01 2.96 -11.91
C LEU A 8 -36.43 1.56 -12.40
N GLY A 9 -36.05 0.50 -11.69
CA GLY A 9 -36.50 -0.85 -11.98
C GLY A 9 -38.03 -1.01 -11.82
N ASP A 10 -38.61 -0.38 -10.82
CA ASP A 10 -40.05 -0.38 -10.61
C ASP A 10 -40.78 0.42 -11.68
N VAL A 11 -40.21 1.53 -12.16
CA VAL A 11 -40.75 2.30 -13.30
C VAL A 11 -40.76 1.44 -14.57
N TYR A 12 -39.62 0.79 -14.88
CA TYR A 12 -39.56 -0.10 -16.04
C TYR A 12 -40.60 -1.20 -16.01
N LYS A 13 -40.76 -1.90 -14.86
CA LYS A 13 -41.74 -2.96 -14.70
C LYS A 13 -43.15 -2.47 -14.89
N ARG A 14 -43.51 -1.28 -14.38
CA ARG A 14 -44.80 -0.66 -14.56
C ARG A 14 -45.11 -0.37 -16.04
N GLN A 15 -44.11 0.15 -16.78
CA GLN A 15 -44.27 0.43 -18.20
C GLN A 15 -44.41 -0.85 -19.00
N GLU A 16 -43.68 -1.89 -18.68
CA GLU A 16 -43.77 -3.22 -19.31
C GLU A 16 -45.17 -3.83 -19.07
N GLN A 17 -45.68 -3.73 -17.82
CA GLN A 17 -47.04 -4.16 -17.48
C GLN A 17 -48.08 -3.37 -18.26
N LYS A 18 -47.97 -2.04 -18.36
CA LYS A 18 -48.84 -1.18 -19.12
C LYS A 18 -48.93 -1.57 -20.61
N VAL A 19 -47.79 -1.86 -21.24
CA VAL A 19 -47.75 -2.36 -22.63
C VAL A 19 -48.46 -3.70 -22.75
N THR A 20 -48.25 -4.59 -21.79
CA THR A 20 -48.88 -5.92 -21.76
C THR A 20 -50.43 -5.82 -21.64
N ASP A 21 -50.87 -4.96 -20.73
CA ASP A 21 -52.32 -4.74 -20.48
C ASP A 21 -52.99 -4.10 -21.70
N LEU A 22 -52.40 -3.11 -22.34
CA LEU A 22 -52.89 -2.49 -23.57
C LEU A 22 -52.98 -3.49 -24.74
N ASN A 23 -51.99 -4.37 -24.89
CA ASN A 23 -51.99 -5.43 -25.88
C ASN A 23 -53.05 -6.50 -25.59
N ALA A 24 -53.35 -6.78 -24.32
CA ALA A 24 -54.44 -7.64 -23.91
C ALA A 24 -55.83 -7.01 -24.24
N MET A 25 -56.00 -5.71 -23.95
CA MET A 25 -57.22 -4.95 -24.30
C MET A 25 -57.46 -4.95 -25.79
N LYS A 26 -56.44 -4.83 -26.64
CA LYS A 26 -56.55 -4.87 -28.10
C LYS A 26 -57.14 -6.17 -28.61
N LYS A 27 -57.00 -7.28 -27.88
CA LYS A 27 -57.53 -8.62 -28.23
C LYS A 27 -58.96 -8.85 -27.74
N MET A 28 -59.52 -7.96 -26.92
CA MET A 28 -60.88 -8.11 -26.37
C MET A 28 -61.92 -7.65 -27.39
N GLN A 29 -63.03 -8.36 -27.47
CA GLN A 29 -64.11 -8.12 -28.43
C GLN A 29 -64.78 -6.77 -28.22
N GLU A 30 -64.76 -6.25 -26.98
CA GLU A 30 -65.30 -4.95 -26.61
C GLU A 30 -64.64 -3.76 -27.32
N TYR A 31 -63.36 -3.93 -27.74
CA TYR A 31 -62.55 -2.90 -28.36
C TYR A 31 -62.29 -3.17 -29.86
N SER A 32 -63.18 -3.95 -30.54
CA SER A 32 -63.02 -4.35 -31.92
C SER A 32 -63.41 -3.28 -32.94
N SER A 33 -63.94 -2.11 -32.53
CA SER A 33 -64.22 -0.98 -33.39
C SER A 33 -62.95 -0.37 -33.96
N ASP A 34 -62.95 -0.01 -35.26
CA ASP A 34 -61.79 0.56 -35.97
C ASP A 34 -61.21 1.79 -35.27
N ASP A 35 -62.08 2.68 -34.74
CA ASP A 35 -61.65 3.88 -33.98
C ASP A 35 -60.98 3.51 -32.64
N CYS A 36 -61.50 2.47 -31.95
CA CYS A 36 -60.90 1.97 -30.72
C CYS A 36 -59.54 1.30 -30.99
N GLN A 37 -59.42 0.53 -32.07
CA GLN A 37 -58.18 -0.13 -32.45
C GLN A 37 -57.09 0.90 -32.79
N ALA A 38 -57.45 1.93 -33.57
CA ALA A 38 -56.49 3.01 -33.90
C ALA A 38 -55.98 3.76 -32.64
N LYS A 39 -56.84 4.07 -31.68
CA LYS A 39 -56.47 4.69 -30.41
C LYS A 39 -55.60 3.78 -29.53
N LEU A 40 -55.91 2.48 -29.49
CA LEU A 40 -55.12 1.49 -28.76
C LEU A 40 -53.71 1.34 -29.36
N GLU A 41 -53.59 1.39 -30.70
CA GLU A 41 -52.29 1.36 -31.35
C GLU A 41 -51.43 2.58 -31.03
N GLU A 42 -52.02 3.78 -31.00
CA GLU A 42 -51.34 5.02 -30.58
C GLU A 42 -50.87 4.93 -29.13
N TRP A 43 -51.76 4.42 -28.21
CA TRP A 43 -51.40 4.26 -26.79
C TRP A 43 -50.35 3.19 -26.56
N ILE A 44 -50.36 2.09 -27.31
CA ILE A 44 -49.33 1.06 -27.28
C ILE A 44 -47.99 1.66 -27.72
N ALA A 45 -47.96 2.38 -28.85
CA ALA A 45 -46.77 3.01 -29.35
C ALA A 45 -46.18 4.05 -28.37
N ALA A 46 -47.03 4.82 -27.69
CA ALA A 46 -46.62 5.73 -26.62
C ALA A 46 -46.03 4.98 -25.41
N ALA A 47 -46.71 3.92 -24.96
CA ALA A 47 -46.25 3.11 -23.83
C ALA A 47 -44.96 2.36 -24.11
N GLU A 48 -44.76 1.89 -25.35
CA GLU A 48 -43.50 1.29 -25.79
C GLU A 48 -42.35 2.28 -25.74
N LYS A 49 -42.55 3.51 -26.21
CA LYS A 49 -41.53 4.58 -26.10
C LYS A 49 -41.18 4.90 -24.63
N GLU A 50 -42.20 4.99 -23.76
CA GLU A 50 -41.99 5.21 -22.32
C GLU A 50 -41.17 4.07 -21.70
N ARG A 51 -41.45 2.80 -22.05
CA ARG A 51 -40.72 1.62 -21.62
C ARG A 51 -39.25 1.68 -22.10
N ASP A 52 -39.04 2.02 -23.36
CA ASP A 52 -37.71 2.08 -23.97
C ASP A 52 -36.89 3.21 -23.31
N TYR A 53 -37.47 4.38 -23.06
CA TYR A 53 -36.82 5.44 -22.28
C TYR A 53 -36.47 5.00 -20.84
N ALA A 54 -37.37 4.26 -20.17
CA ALA A 54 -37.10 3.74 -18.84
C ALA A 54 -35.95 2.73 -18.86
N ASN A 55 -35.91 1.87 -19.87
CA ASN A 55 -34.81 0.91 -20.07
C ASN A 55 -33.48 1.60 -20.35
N ASP A 56 -33.45 2.56 -21.25
CA ASP A 56 -32.24 3.36 -21.58
C ASP A 56 -31.70 4.08 -20.34
N ASN A 57 -32.55 4.69 -19.57
CA ASN A 57 -32.15 5.38 -18.34
C ASN A 57 -31.58 4.40 -17.31
N MET A 58 -32.20 3.24 -17.16
CA MET A 58 -31.70 2.17 -16.31
C MET A 58 -30.32 1.66 -16.77
N GLN A 59 -30.16 1.40 -18.06
CA GLN A 59 -28.86 0.96 -18.64
C GLN A 59 -27.77 2.02 -18.46
N LYS A 60 -28.08 3.29 -18.71
CA LYS A 60 -27.14 4.41 -18.50
C LYS A 60 -26.68 4.47 -17.05
N LEU A 61 -27.61 4.31 -16.11
CA LEU A 61 -27.31 4.28 -14.68
C LEU A 61 -26.36 3.12 -14.32
N TYR A 62 -26.70 1.90 -14.74
CA TYR A 62 -25.86 0.73 -14.49
C TYR A 62 -24.46 0.86 -15.11
N ASN A 63 -24.36 1.32 -16.35
CA ASN A 63 -23.09 1.53 -17.03
C ASN A 63 -22.23 2.57 -16.29
N SER A 64 -22.86 3.64 -15.79
CA SER A 64 -22.17 4.65 -14.97
C SER A 64 -21.62 4.04 -13.67
N TYR A 65 -22.41 3.24 -12.96
CA TYR A 65 -21.96 2.59 -11.73
C TYR A 65 -20.86 1.57 -11.97
N ILE A 66 -20.98 0.77 -13.04
CA ILE A 66 -19.93 -0.19 -13.42
C ILE A 66 -18.61 0.54 -13.72
N GLY A 67 -18.66 1.61 -14.52
CA GLY A 67 -17.47 2.44 -14.80
C GLY A 67 -16.85 3.07 -13.56
N ASN A 68 -17.67 3.50 -12.60
CA ASN A 68 -17.20 3.99 -11.33
C ASN A 68 -16.53 2.88 -10.49
N CYS A 69 -17.14 1.69 -10.44
CA CYS A 69 -16.56 0.54 -9.75
C CYS A 69 -15.20 0.15 -10.33
N ASP A 70 -15.07 0.09 -11.66
CA ASP A 70 -13.80 -0.19 -12.34
C ASP A 70 -12.74 0.87 -12.00
N THR A 71 -13.15 2.13 -11.97
CA THR A 71 -12.26 3.23 -11.58
C THR A 71 -11.77 3.08 -10.13
N TYR A 72 -12.66 2.73 -9.21
CA TYR A 72 -12.28 2.51 -7.80
C TYR A 72 -11.40 1.27 -7.63
N LEU A 73 -11.69 0.17 -8.32
CA LEU A 73 -10.86 -1.03 -8.31
C LEU A 73 -9.44 -0.74 -8.80
N ASN A 74 -9.30 0.03 -9.89
CA ASN A 74 -8.00 0.44 -10.40
C ASN A 74 -7.24 1.31 -9.39
N LYS A 75 -7.90 2.25 -8.72
CA LYS A 75 -7.27 3.07 -7.67
C LYS A 75 -6.81 2.22 -6.48
N VAL A 76 -7.62 1.25 -6.04
CA VAL A 76 -7.27 0.35 -4.95
C VAL A 76 -6.07 -0.53 -5.33
N ASN A 77 -6.06 -1.09 -6.53
CA ASN A 77 -4.94 -1.90 -7.02
C ASN A 77 -3.64 -1.09 -7.13
N LEU A 78 -3.73 0.16 -7.59
CA LEU A 78 -2.58 1.06 -7.65
C LEU A 78 -2.04 1.36 -6.24
N ALA A 79 -2.92 1.68 -5.29
CA ALA A 79 -2.54 1.93 -3.91
C ALA A 79 -1.92 0.68 -3.25
N LEU A 80 -2.46 -0.51 -3.51
CA LEU A 80 -1.92 -1.77 -3.01
C LEU A 80 -0.51 -2.04 -3.55
N THR A 81 -0.29 -1.77 -4.84
CA THR A 81 1.03 -1.89 -5.48
C THR A 81 2.04 -0.90 -4.88
N ASP A 82 1.64 0.34 -4.64
CA ASP A 82 2.48 1.36 -4.01
C ASP A 82 2.87 0.97 -2.57
N VAL A 83 1.91 0.51 -1.77
CA VAL A 83 2.17 0.00 -0.41
C VAL A 83 3.09 -1.22 -0.43
N GLY A 84 2.88 -2.16 -1.36
CA GLY A 84 3.75 -3.32 -1.53
C GLY A 84 5.19 -2.93 -1.88
N SER A 85 5.38 -2.01 -2.80
CA SER A 85 6.70 -1.48 -3.19
C SER A 85 7.41 -0.77 -2.03
N LYS A 86 6.68 0.05 -1.27
CA LYS A 86 7.20 0.71 -0.06
C LYS A 86 7.59 -0.31 1.02
N GLY A 87 6.80 -1.36 1.20
CA GLY A 87 7.10 -2.45 2.11
C GLY A 87 8.43 -3.16 1.75
N GLN A 88 8.65 -3.45 0.47
CA GLN A 88 9.92 -4.03 0.00
C GLN A 88 11.11 -3.08 0.22
N SER A 89 10.94 -1.78 -0.09
CA SER A 89 11.98 -0.78 0.14
C SER A 89 12.35 -0.67 1.62
N LEU A 90 11.37 -0.72 2.51
CA LEU A 90 11.61 -0.71 3.96
C LEU A 90 12.34 -1.97 4.43
N ALA A 91 11.98 -3.14 3.90
CA ALA A 91 12.67 -4.39 4.22
C ALA A 91 14.15 -4.36 3.78
N LEU A 92 14.43 -3.86 2.58
CA LEU A 92 15.80 -3.67 2.07
C LEU A 92 16.58 -2.68 2.94
N THR A 93 15.98 -1.55 3.29
CA THR A 93 16.60 -0.55 4.16
C THR A 93 16.91 -1.11 5.54
N LYS A 94 15.98 -1.88 6.13
CA LYS A 94 16.19 -2.55 7.41
C LYS A 94 17.39 -3.52 7.35
N ASN A 95 17.45 -4.35 6.31
CA ASN A 95 18.57 -5.29 6.14
C ASN A 95 19.91 -4.56 5.98
N ARG A 96 19.91 -3.45 5.20
CA ARG A 96 21.13 -2.64 5.04
C ARG A 96 21.57 -2.02 6.36
N MET A 97 20.65 -1.44 7.12
CA MET A 97 20.97 -0.87 8.44
C MET A 97 21.47 -1.92 9.43
N SER A 98 20.91 -3.14 9.40
CA SER A 98 21.41 -4.24 10.24
C SER A 98 22.85 -4.62 9.89
N ASN A 99 23.17 -4.71 8.60
CA ASN A 99 24.54 -5.01 8.15
C ASN A 99 25.52 -3.87 8.47
N GLU A 100 25.07 -2.62 8.34
CA GLU A 100 25.88 -1.44 8.71
C GLU A 100 26.14 -1.41 10.23
N GLN A 101 25.15 -1.77 11.06
CA GLN A 101 25.34 -1.88 12.51
C GLN A 101 26.37 -2.95 12.86
N GLU A 102 26.26 -4.16 12.28
CA GLU A 102 27.22 -5.24 12.49
C GLU A 102 28.64 -4.82 12.09
N THR A 103 28.78 -4.14 10.93
CA THR A 103 30.07 -3.60 10.47
C THR A 103 30.63 -2.56 11.44
N MET A 104 29.79 -1.68 11.99
CA MET A 104 30.21 -0.68 12.99
C MET A 104 30.64 -1.31 14.30
N GLU A 105 29.94 -2.35 14.76
CA GLU A 105 30.32 -3.12 15.96
C GLU A 105 31.66 -3.82 15.77
N GLU A 106 31.90 -4.41 14.59
CA GLU A 106 33.18 -5.02 14.26
C GLU A 106 34.33 -4.00 14.20
N LEU A 107 34.10 -2.84 13.56
CA LEU A 107 35.08 -1.76 13.52
C LEU A 107 35.39 -1.20 14.91
N LYS A 108 34.39 -1.06 15.77
CA LYS A 108 34.53 -0.64 17.16
C LYS A 108 35.40 -1.63 17.93
N SER A 109 35.10 -2.93 17.86
CA SER A 109 35.89 -3.98 18.50
C SER A 109 37.32 -3.97 18.04
N LYS A 110 37.57 -3.89 16.73
CA LYS A 110 38.94 -3.82 16.19
C LYS A 110 39.69 -2.59 16.67
N ASN A 111 39.06 -1.45 16.80
CA ASN A 111 39.69 -0.23 17.29
C ASN A 111 40.01 -0.32 18.78
N GLU A 112 39.07 -0.79 19.59
CA GLU A 112 39.27 -0.99 21.04
C GLU A 112 40.34 -2.03 21.34
N ASP A 113 40.38 -3.18 20.65
CA ASP A 113 41.39 -4.21 20.83
C ASP A 113 42.77 -3.73 20.40
N ARG A 114 42.87 -2.93 19.35
CA ARG A 114 44.17 -2.35 18.89
C ARG A 114 44.71 -1.33 19.88
N GLU A 115 43.88 -0.43 20.39
CA GLU A 115 44.27 0.54 21.40
C GLU A 115 44.77 -0.14 22.67
N LEU A 116 44.08 -1.18 23.15
CA LEU A 116 44.45 -1.94 24.33
C LEU A 116 45.83 -2.64 24.14
N SER A 117 46.08 -3.25 22.97
CA SER A 117 47.32 -3.90 22.63
C SER A 117 48.49 -2.90 22.58
N ASP A 118 48.27 -1.77 21.95
CA ASP A 118 49.27 -0.69 21.86
C ASP A 118 49.60 -0.12 23.26
N ILE A 119 48.61 0.08 24.10
CA ILE A 119 48.79 0.54 25.51
C ILE A 119 49.57 -0.48 26.33
N ILE A 120 49.30 -1.78 26.20
CA ILE A 120 50.06 -2.84 26.90
C ILE A 120 51.51 -2.87 26.44
N LEU A 121 51.79 -2.71 25.15
CA LEU A 121 53.16 -2.65 24.62
C LEU A 121 53.90 -1.43 25.17
N GLU A 122 53.27 -0.27 25.14
CA GLU A 122 53.86 0.97 25.63
C GLU A 122 54.12 0.90 27.16
N TYR A 123 53.16 0.37 27.92
CA TYR A 123 53.31 0.16 29.36
C TYR A 123 54.48 -0.78 29.68
N THR A 124 54.58 -1.94 29.01
CA THR A 124 55.66 -2.89 29.25
C THR A 124 57.01 -2.33 28.87
N ALA A 125 57.13 -1.54 27.80
CA ALA A 125 58.34 -0.85 27.40
C ALA A 125 58.76 0.21 28.47
N ALA A 126 57.80 1.02 28.90
CA ALA A 126 58.06 2.02 29.94
C ALA A 126 58.48 1.39 31.29
N TYR A 127 57.79 0.29 31.69
CA TYR A 127 58.13 -0.47 32.89
C TYR A 127 59.54 -1.07 32.83
N THR A 128 59.92 -1.65 31.69
CA THR A 128 61.24 -2.21 31.46
C THR A 128 62.35 -1.12 31.50
N ALA A 129 62.07 0.04 30.90
CA ALA A 129 62.98 1.19 30.95
C ALA A 129 63.17 1.71 32.39
N TYR A 130 62.06 1.76 33.14
CA TYR A 130 62.12 2.15 34.57
C TYR A 130 62.97 1.17 35.41
N GLN A 131 62.74 -0.13 35.26
CA GLN A 131 63.60 -1.14 35.94
C GLN A 131 65.06 -1.05 35.58
N SER A 132 65.36 -0.82 34.31
CA SER A 132 66.73 -0.67 33.82
C SER A 132 67.40 0.60 34.40
N SER A 133 66.65 1.66 34.53
CA SER A 133 67.11 2.91 35.15
C SER A 133 67.46 2.73 36.64
N LEU A 134 66.61 2.02 37.38
CA LEU A 134 66.87 1.68 38.77
C LEU A 134 68.10 0.80 38.95
N GLN A 135 68.31 -0.19 38.10
CA GLN A 135 69.51 -1.03 38.10
C GLN A 135 70.77 -0.23 37.77
N ALA A 136 70.72 0.68 36.82
CA ALA A 136 71.82 1.57 36.49
C ALA A 136 72.17 2.52 37.65
N ALA A 137 71.17 3.12 38.28
CA ALA A 137 71.37 3.97 39.45
C ALA A 137 71.95 3.22 40.62
N SER A 138 71.55 2.00 40.89
CA SER A 138 72.11 1.11 41.89
C SER A 138 73.57 0.81 41.65
N LYS A 139 73.96 0.52 40.40
CA LYS A 139 75.40 0.25 40.04
C LYS A 139 76.25 1.50 40.17
N VAL A 140 75.76 2.67 39.80
CA VAL A 140 76.48 3.93 39.94
C VAL A 140 76.75 4.24 41.39
N ASN A 141 75.84 4.07 42.28
CA ASN A 141 75.98 4.26 43.72
C ASN A 141 77.02 3.26 44.32
N GLN A 142 77.06 2.04 43.86
CA GLN A 142 78.06 1.07 44.36
C GLN A 142 79.49 1.38 43.91
N VAL A 143 79.69 1.83 42.68
CA VAL A 143 80.96 2.17 42.15
C VAL A 143 81.59 3.41 42.84
N THR A 144 80.78 4.44 43.13
CA THR A 144 81.21 5.67 43.78
C THR A 144 81.66 5.45 45.26
N LEU A 145 81.04 4.52 45.98
CA LEU A 145 81.43 4.20 47.35
C LEU A 145 82.67 3.32 47.42
N LEU A 146 82.91 2.44 46.42
CA LEU A 146 84.09 1.53 46.43
C LEU A 146 85.33 2.19 45.89
N SER A 147 85.29 3.26 45.12
CA SER A 147 86.47 3.95 44.57
C SER A 147 87.02 5.03 45.47
N TYR A 148 86.42 5.26 46.63
CA TYR A 148 86.88 6.25 47.64
C TYR A 148 87.35 5.60 48.96
N LEU A 149 87.37 4.30 49.05
CA LEU A 149 88.00 3.49 50.10
C LEU A 149 89.31 2.87 49.60
#